data_0894eeb53ad5daebce34b38fee3334cd
#
_entry.id   0894eeb53ad5daebce34b38fee3334cd
#
_cell.length_a   1.000
_cell.length_b   1.000
_cell.length_c   1.000
_cell.angle_alpha   90.00
_cell.angle_beta   90.00
_cell.angle_gamma   90.00
#
_symmetry.space_group_name_H-M   'P 1'
#
loop_
_entity.id
_entity.type
_entity.pdbx_description
1 polymer ?
#
loop_
_entity_poly.entity_id
_entity_poly.type
_entity_poly.pdbx_seq_one_letter_code
_entity_poly.pdbx_strand_id
1 'polypeptide(L)'
;PSTTQLEALIEIYRMMRPGEPPTKESAENLFFNLFFNLERYDLSAVGRMKFNRRLDRPSEEGAGILYDQRYYSLLKTQEAAELGEKYGDGSDIVDVIKTLIEIRNGKGAVDDIDHLGNRRVRSVGEMAENQFRVGLVRVERAVKERLGVAESEQLMPQDLVNAKPVAAAIKEF
;
A
#
# COMPACT_ATOMS: atom_id res chain seq x y z
N PRO A 1 -25.08 -1.84 13.01
CA PRO A 1 -23.95 -2.76 12.95
C PRO A 1 -24.15 -3.70 11.76
N SER A 2 -23.13 -3.79 10.89
CA SER A 2 -23.12 -4.68 9.73
C SER A 2 -23.09 -6.15 10.18
N THR A 3 -23.89 -6.99 9.54
CA THR A 3 -23.98 -8.42 9.85
C THR A 3 -23.16 -9.28 8.88
N THR A 4 -22.84 -8.73 7.71
CA THR A 4 -22.05 -9.41 6.67
C THR A 4 -20.80 -8.58 6.30
N GLN A 5 -19.79 -9.25 5.76
CA GLN A 5 -18.57 -8.61 5.26
C GLN A 5 -18.89 -7.55 4.18
N LEU A 6 -19.82 -7.86 3.27
CA LEU A 6 -20.21 -6.94 2.22
C LEU A 6 -20.86 -5.67 2.79
N GLU A 7 -21.75 -5.81 3.77
CA GLU A 7 -22.34 -4.65 4.45
C GLU A 7 -21.27 -3.78 5.12
N ALA A 8 -20.28 -4.40 5.77
CA ALA A 8 -19.17 -3.67 6.39
C ALA A 8 -18.34 -2.89 5.34
N LEU A 9 -18.01 -3.50 4.21
CA LEU A 9 -17.29 -2.85 3.12
C LEU A 9 -18.09 -1.69 2.51
N ILE A 10 -19.41 -1.86 2.35
CA ILE A 10 -20.30 -0.82 1.87
C ILE A 10 -20.37 0.36 2.85
N GLU A 11 -20.44 0.10 4.16
CA GLU A 11 -20.41 1.15 5.18
C GLU A 11 -19.08 1.91 5.15
N ILE A 12 -17.95 1.23 5.06
CA ILE A 12 -16.63 1.86 4.92
C ILE A 12 -16.58 2.72 3.66
N TYR A 13 -17.09 2.20 2.53
CA TYR A 13 -17.13 2.95 1.26
C TYR A 13 -17.95 4.25 1.39
N ARG A 14 -19.13 4.20 2.01
CA ARG A 14 -19.98 5.37 2.24
C ARG A 14 -19.30 6.41 3.12
N MET A 15 -18.56 5.96 4.15
CA MET A 15 -17.81 6.86 5.03
C MET A 15 -16.67 7.57 4.29
N MET A 16 -15.98 6.86 3.38
CA MET A 16 -14.83 7.38 2.62
C MET A 16 -15.24 8.22 1.42
N ARG A 17 -16.37 7.89 0.79
CA ARG A 17 -16.90 8.55 -0.42
C ARG A 17 -18.38 8.88 -0.29
N PRO A 18 -18.73 9.88 0.55
CA PRO A 18 -20.12 10.30 0.68
C PRO A 18 -20.64 10.84 -0.66
N GLY A 19 -21.78 10.35 -1.09
CA GLY A 19 -22.42 10.78 -2.34
C GLY A 19 -22.22 9.88 -3.56
N GLU A 20 -21.31 8.90 -3.50
CA GLU A 20 -21.18 7.89 -4.55
C GLU A 20 -22.00 6.63 -4.16
N PRO A 21 -22.81 6.06 -5.09
CA PRO A 21 -23.53 4.82 -4.82
C PRO A 21 -22.53 3.67 -4.71
N PRO A 22 -22.49 2.92 -3.58
CA PRO A 22 -21.59 1.81 -3.40
C PRO A 22 -22.02 0.60 -4.22
N THR A 23 -21.13 0.03 -5.02
CA THR A 23 -21.25 -1.31 -5.57
C THR A 23 -20.35 -2.26 -4.82
N LYS A 24 -20.63 -3.56 -4.90
CA LYS A 24 -19.76 -4.57 -4.27
C LYS A 24 -18.31 -4.42 -4.74
N GLU A 25 -18.12 -4.37 -6.05
CA GLU A 25 -16.80 -4.27 -6.66
C GLU A 25 -16.06 -2.98 -6.27
N SER A 26 -16.75 -1.83 -6.29
CA SER A 26 -16.13 -0.55 -5.92
C SER A 26 -15.72 -0.52 -4.44
N ALA A 27 -16.51 -1.13 -3.56
CA ALA A 27 -16.21 -1.19 -2.13
C ALA A 27 -15.04 -2.15 -1.83
N GLU A 28 -15.00 -3.33 -2.46
CA GLU A 28 -13.90 -4.27 -2.35
C GLU A 28 -12.59 -3.66 -2.89
N ASN A 29 -12.62 -3.04 -4.07
CA ASN A 29 -11.45 -2.39 -4.68
C ASN A 29 -10.95 -1.21 -3.84
N LEU A 30 -11.84 -0.40 -3.28
CA LEU A 30 -11.43 0.71 -2.42
C LEU A 30 -10.67 0.18 -1.20
N PHE A 31 -11.22 -0.80 -0.50
CA PHE A 31 -10.63 -1.36 0.70
C PHE A 31 -9.29 -2.04 0.42
N PHE A 32 -9.22 -2.86 -0.64
CA PHE A 32 -7.98 -3.49 -1.09
C PHE A 32 -6.90 -2.45 -1.40
N ASN A 33 -7.24 -1.43 -2.18
CA ASN A 33 -6.28 -0.39 -2.57
C ASN A 33 -5.79 0.47 -1.39
N LEU A 34 -6.59 0.62 -0.33
CA LEU A 34 -6.20 1.39 0.84
C LEU A 34 -5.13 0.70 1.69
N PHE A 35 -5.16 -0.64 1.78
CA PHE A 35 -4.38 -1.35 2.79
C PHE A 35 -3.49 -2.47 2.24
N PHE A 36 -3.88 -3.11 1.14
CA PHE A 36 -3.30 -4.37 0.69
C PHE A 36 -2.64 -4.31 -0.70
N ASN A 37 -2.81 -3.22 -1.42
CA ASN A 37 -2.22 -3.07 -2.74
C ASN A 37 -0.79 -2.53 -2.64
N LEU A 38 0.19 -3.36 -2.96
CA LEU A 38 1.63 -3.02 -2.94
C LEU A 38 1.99 -1.84 -3.84
N GLU A 39 1.24 -1.61 -4.93
CA GLU A 39 1.48 -0.47 -5.83
C GLU A 39 1.02 0.87 -5.23
N ARG A 40 0.12 0.83 -4.24
CA ARG A 40 -0.51 2.02 -3.66
C ARG A 40 -0.19 2.23 -2.18
N TYR A 41 0.21 1.19 -1.48
CA TYR A 41 0.46 1.23 -0.06
C TYR A 41 1.76 0.50 0.28
N ASP A 42 2.72 1.23 0.80
CA ASP A 42 4.00 0.71 1.25
C ASP A 42 4.42 1.37 2.56
N LEU A 43 4.47 0.59 3.63
CA LEU A 43 5.00 1.01 4.93
C LEU A 43 6.51 1.23 4.88
N SER A 44 7.21 0.61 3.94
CA SER A 44 8.66 0.41 3.94
C SER A 44 9.17 -0.37 5.17
N ALA A 45 10.43 -0.75 5.19
CA ALA A 45 11.03 -1.42 6.35
C ALA A 45 10.99 -0.56 7.61
N VAL A 46 11.23 0.75 7.47
CA VAL A 46 11.19 1.71 8.59
C VAL A 46 9.77 1.90 9.13
N GLY A 47 8.80 2.01 8.24
CA GLY A 47 7.38 2.12 8.63
C GLY A 47 6.91 0.86 9.36
N ARG A 48 7.27 -0.34 8.84
CA ARG A 48 6.95 -1.62 9.49
C ARG A 48 7.60 -1.72 10.87
N MET A 49 8.86 -1.37 11.00
CA MET A 49 9.54 -1.36 12.30
C MET A 49 8.84 -0.44 13.32
N LYS A 50 8.47 0.78 12.92
CA LYS A 50 7.74 1.71 13.81
C LYS A 50 6.36 1.20 14.16
N PHE A 51 5.64 0.61 13.20
CA PHE A 51 4.34 0.00 13.40
C PHE A 51 4.41 -1.14 14.43
N ASN A 52 5.35 -2.07 14.24
CA ASN A 52 5.55 -3.20 15.15
C ASN A 52 5.92 -2.73 16.55
N ARG A 53 6.82 -1.75 16.66
CA ARG A 53 7.20 -1.15 17.94
C ARG A 53 6.00 -0.54 18.67
N ARG A 54 5.10 0.10 17.92
CA ARG A 54 3.89 0.70 18.51
C ARG A 54 2.90 -0.34 19.03
N LEU A 55 2.82 -1.48 18.38
CA LEU A 55 1.96 -2.61 18.75
C LEU A 55 2.63 -3.65 19.65
N ASP A 56 3.84 -3.34 20.16
CA ASP A 56 4.60 -4.23 21.02
C ASP A 56 4.91 -5.61 20.41
N ARG A 57 5.19 -5.61 19.09
CA ARG A 57 5.55 -6.79 18.32
C ARG A 57 7.05 -6.84 18.01
N PRO A 58 7.62 -8.03 17.70
CA PRO A 58 9.00 -8.15 17.21
C PRO A 58 9.24 -7.26 15.98
N SER A 59 10.39 -6.60 15.92
CA SER A 59 10.71 -5.60 14.89
C SER A 59 10.87 -6.17 13.48
N GLU A 60 11.09 -7.47 13.36
CA GLU A 60 11.39 -8.17 12.11
C GLU A 60 10.15 -8.79 11.45
N GLU A 61 9.01 -8.78 12.12
CA GLU A 61 7.78 -9.37 11.60
C GLU A 61 6.98 -8.41 10.73
N GLY A 62 6.55 -8.89 9.58
CA GLY A 62 5.54 -8.27 8.74
C GLY A 62 6.04 -7.77 7.39
N ALA A 63 5.08 -7.58 6.49
CA ALA A 63 5.28 -7.05 5.14
C ALA A 63 5.27 -5.51 5.10
N GLY A 64 5.68 -4.92 3.99
CA GLY A 64 5.52 -3.49 3.71
C GLY A 64 4.06 -3.04 3.62
N ILE A 65 3.13 -3.97 3.42
CA ILE A 65 1.68 -3.75 3.47
C ILE A 65 1.11 -4.17 4.82
N LEU A 66 -0.10 -3.71 5.13
CA LEU A 66 -0.86 -4.26 6.26
C LEU A 66 -1.24 -5.71 5.94
N TYR A 67 -1.12 -6.56 6.92
CA TYR A 67 -1.43 -7.97 6.80
C TYR A 67 -2.63 -8.33 7.67
N ASP A 68 -3.58 -9.04 7.09
CA ASP A 68 -4.69 -9.67 7.80
C ASP A 68 -4.92 -11.06 7.21
N GLN A 69 -4.62 -12.09 7.98
CA GLN A 69 -4.77 -13.48 7.56
C GLN A 69 -6.19 -13.80 7.11
N ARG A 70 -7.20 -13.28 7.80
CA ARG A 70 -8.60 -13.54 7.46
C ARG A 70 -8.96 -12.97 6.10
N TYR A 71 -8.46 -11.77 5.78
CA TYR A 71 -8.66 -11.14 4.49
C TYR A 71 -7.96 -11.95 3.38
N TYR A 72 -6.70 -12.30 3.57
CA TYR A 72 -5.92 -13.06 2.58
C TYR A 72 -6.46 -14.48 2.37
N SER A 73 -6.94 -15.14 3.40
CA SER A 73 -7.57 -16.48 3.26
C SER A 73 -8.83 -16.47 2.39
N LEU A 74 -9.51 -15.32 2.29
CA LEU A 74 -10.68 -15.15 1.43
C LEU A 74 -10.33 -14.97 -0.04
N LEU A 75 -9.15 -14.42 -0.35
CA LEU A 75 -8.71 -14.17 -1.72
C LEU A 75 -8.39 -15.45 -2.49
N LYS A 76 -8.03 -16.55 -1.81
CA LYS A 76 -7.69 -17.85 -2.40
C LYS A 76 -6.64 -17.77 -3.53
N THR A 77 -5.75 -16.78 -3.47
CA THR A 77 -4.66 -16.60 -4.42
C THR A 77 -3.38 -17.26 -3.91
N GLN A 78 -2.47 -17.63 -4.81
CA GLN A 78 -1.18 -18.18 -4.45
C GLN A 78 -0.36 -17.18 -3.61
N GLU A 79 -0.38 -15.91 -3.98
CA GLU A 79 0.28 -14.82 -3.23
C GLU A 79 -0.27 -14.69 -1.80
N ALA A 80 -1.58 -14.84 -1.62
CA ALA A 80 -2.21 -14.83 -0.31
C ALA A 80 -1.77 -16.01 0.56
N ALA A 81 -1.59 -17.19 -0.03
CA ALA A 81 -1.08 -18.36 0.66
C ALA A 81 0.38 -18.17 1.09
N GLU A 82 1.25 -17.64 0.22
CA GLU A 82 2.65 -17.35 0.51
C GLU A 82 2.79 -16.29 1.63
N LEU A 83 1.95 -15.26 1.62
CA LEU A 83 1.90 -14.27 2.69
C LEU A 83 1.44 -14.89 4.02
N GLY A 84 0.43 -15.77 3.98
CA GLY A 84 -0.06 -16.49 5.14
C GLY A 84 1.00 -17.41 5.76
N GLU A 85 1.74 -18.13 4.93
CA GLU A 85 2.84 -18.99 5.36
C GLU A 85 3.99 -18.17 5.99
N LYS A 86 4.28 -17.00 5.42
CA LYS A 86 5.37 -16.13 5.87
C LYS A 86 5.04 -15.33 7.13
N TYR A 87 3.82 -14.86 7.30
CA TYR A 87 3.44 -13.91 8.35
C TYR A 87 2.47 -14.47 9.40
N GLY A 88 2.00 -15.70 9.24
CA GLY A 88 1.19 -16.40 10.23
C GLY A 88 -0.19 -15.79 10.51
N ASP A 89 -0.62 -15.87 11.75
CA ASP A 89 -1.98 -15.47 12.21
C ASP A 89 -2.15 -13.96 12.45
N GLY A 90 -1.27 -13.13 11.91
CA GLY A 90 -1.26 -11.69 12.15
C GLY A 90 -2.51 -10.97 11.63
N SER A 91 -3.01 -10.02 12.40
CA SER A 91 -4.08 -9.11 12.00
C SER A 91 -3.71 -7.68 12.38
N ASP A 92 -3.05 -7.00 11.45
CA ASP A 92 -2.56 -5.62 11.67
C ASP A 92 -3.71 -4.65 11.97
N ILE A 93 -4.81 -4.76 11.23
CA ILE A 93 -5.96 -3.86 11.36
C ILE A 93 -6.64 -4.04 12.72
N VAL A 94 -6.87 -5.28 13.14
CA VAL A 94 -7.51 -5.58 14.42
C VAL A 94 -6.67 -5.11 15.60
N ASP A 95 -5.36 -5.30 15.53
CA ASP A 95 -4.46 -4.85 16.60
C ASP A 95 -4.37 -3.33 16.70
N VAL A 96 -4.40 -2.61 15.57
CA VAL A 96 -4.52 -1.15 15.58
C VAL A 96 -5.82 -0.71 16.24
N ILE A 97 -6.96 -1.31 15.88
CA ILE A 97 -8.26 -0.99 16.48
C ILE A 97 -8.25 -1.28 17.97
N LYS A 98 -7.70 -2.42 18.39
CA LYS A 98 -7.54 -2.77 19.81
C LYS A 98 -6.73 -1.72 20.55
N THR A 99 -5.57 -1.33 20.02
CA THR A 99 -4.72 -0.31 20.62
C THR A 99 -5.42 1.05 20.72
N LEU A 100 -6.17 1.45 19.67
CA LEU A 100 -6.96 2.69 19.70
C LEU A 100 -8.05 2.67 20.78
N ILE A 101 -8.72 1.54 20.96
CA ILE A 101 -9.72 1.36 22.02
C ILE A 101 -9.06 1.41 23.40
N GLU A 102 -7.89 0.81 23.56
CA GLU A 102 -7.13 0.84 24.83
C GLU A 102 -6.72 2.28 25.19
N ILE A 103 -6.20 3.04 24.22
CA ILE A 103 -5.84 4.46 24.40
C ILE A 103 -7.09 5.28 24.77
N ARG A 104 -8.22 5.08 24.09
CA ARG A 104 -9.50 5.72 24.41
C ARG A 104 -9.94 5.44 25.85
N ASN A 105 -9.68 4.24 26.34
CA ASN A 105 -10.03 3.81 27.70
C ASN A 105 -8.97 4.23 28.74
N GLY A 106 -8.01 5.07 28.38
CA GLY A 106 -6.96 5.58 29.27
C GLY A 106 -5.76 4.66 29.48
N LYS A 107 -5.63 3.61 28.65
CA LYS A 107 -4.46 2.74 28.65
C LYS A 107 -3.52 3.14 27.51
N GLY A 108 -2.31 3.58 27.87
CA GLY A 108 -1.32 4.05 26.91
C GLY A 108 -1.34 5.57 26.72
N ALA A 109 -0.53 6.06 25.80
CA ALA A 109 -0.38 7.48 25.49
C ALA A 109 -0.57 7.75 23.99
N VAL A 110 -1.10 8.92 23.67
CA VAL A 110 -1.18 9.43 22.30
C VAL A 110 0.21 9.94 21.91
N ASP A 111 0.66 9.58 20.69
CA ASP A 111 1.93 10.05 20.16
C ASP A 111 1.84 11.52 19.74
N ASP A 112 2.92 12.26 19.98
CA ASP A 112 3.10 13.58 19.40
C ASP A 112 3.50 13.43 17.92
N ILE A 113 2.62 13.85 17.01
CA ILE A 113 2.81 13.72 15.55
C ILE A 113 3.98 14.59 15.08
N ASP A 114 4.22 15.73 15.71
CA ASP A 114 5.24 16.69 15.29
C ASP A 114 6.62 16.40 15.89
N HIS A 115 6.68 15.47 16.86
CA HIS A 115 7.96 15.05 17.42
C HIS A 115 8.83 14.37 16.34
N LEU A 116 10.09 14.81 16.19
CA LEU A 116 11.01 14.30 15.17
C LEU A 116 11.32 12.78 15.30
N GLY A 117 11.09 12.18 16.45
CA GLY A 117 11.11 10.72 16.62
C GLY A 117 9.99 10.00 15.85
N ASN A 118 8.85 10.68 15.63
CA ASN A 118 7.68 10.16 14.91
C ASN A 118 7.63 10.64 13.45
N ARG A 119 8.23 11.80 13.17
CA ARG A 119 8.29 12.41 11.85
C ARG A 119 9.65 12.18 11.21
N ARG A 120 9.67 11.31 10.19
CA ARG A 120 10.91 10.98 9.49
C ARG A 120 11.33 12.09 8.53
N VAL A 121 12.60 12.48 8.59
CA VAL A 121 13.23 13.39 7.61
C VAL A 121 13.77 12.57 6.45
N ARG A 122 13.38 12.93 5.23
CA ARG A 122 13.88 12.29 4.01
C ARG A 122 15.19 12.93 3.58
N SER A 123 16.20 12.11 3.27
CA SER A 123 17.46 12.59 2.68
C SER A 123 17.27 12.96 1.19
N VAL A 124 18.22 13.76 0.67
CA VAL A 124 18.22 14.10 -0.75
C VAL A 124 18.31 12.88 -1.65
N GLY A 125 19.06 11.85 -1.24
CA GLY A 125 19.16 10.60 -1.99
C GLY A 125 17.83 9.88 -2.15
N GLU A 126 17.03 9.82 -1.11
CA GLU A 126 15.69 9.23 -1.14
C GLU A 126 14.72 10.05 -2.02
N MET A 127 14.81 11.37 -1.94
CA MET A 127 14.00 12.24 -2.80
C MET A 127 14.37 12.07 -4.28
N ALA A 128 15.66 11.99 -4.59
CA ALA A 128 16.15 11.73 -5.94
C ALA A 128 15.73 10.34 -6.46
N GLU A 129 15.80 9.30 -5.62
CA GLU A 129 15.29 7.97 -5.95
C GLU A 129 13.80 7.99 -6.31
N ASN A 130 12.99 8.67 -5.52
CA ASN A 130 11.56 8.79 -5.78
C ASN A 130 11.30 9.50 -7.11
N GLN A 131 12.05 10.56 -7.43
CA GLN A 131 11.90 11.26 -8.69
C GLN A 131 12.36 10.42 -9.89
N PHE A 132 13.42 9.64 -9.73
CA PHE A 132 13.87 8.67 -10.74
C PHE A 132 12.81 7.59 -10.97
N ARG A 133 12.19 7.09 -9.92
CA ARG A 133 11.08 6.11 -9.99
C ARG A 133 9.89 6.66 -10.78
N VAL A 134 9.52 7.92 -10.59
CA VAL A 134 8.48 8.58 -11.39
C VAL A 134 8.85 8.57 -12.87
N GLY A 135 10.11 8.85 -13.20
CA GLY A 135 10.61 8.76 -14.58
C GLY A 135 10.48 7.36 -15.17
N LEU A 136 10.83 6.31 -14.40
CA LEU A 136 10.71 4.91 -14.83
C LEU A 136 9.26 4.49 -15.07
N VAL A 137 8.34 4.90 -14.21
CA VAL A 137 6.89 4.62 -14.39
C VAL A 137 6.37 5.25 -15.69
N ARG A 138 6.82 6.47 -16.02
CA ARG A 138 6.49 7.12 -17.31
C ARG A 138 7.04 6.33 -18.51
N VAL A 139 8.24 5.76 -18.40
CA VAL A 139 8.83 4.89 -19.44
C VAL A 139 8.04 3.59 -19.56
N GLU A 140 7.75 2.92 -18.45
CA GLU A 140 6.96 1.68 -18.43
C GLU A 140 5.62 1.87 -19.12
N ARG A 141 4.90 2.95 -18.78
CA ARG A 141 3.62 3.28 -19.42
C ARG A 141 3.76 3.47 -20.93
N ALA A 142 4.77 4.22 -21.37
CA ALA A 142 5.02 4.45 -22.79
C ALA A 142 5.38 3.14 -23.54
N VAL A 143 6.11 2.24 -22.89
CA VAL A 143 6.42 0.92 -23.45
C VAL A 143 5.16 0.07 -23.58
N LYS A 144 4.31 0.03 -22.55
CA LYS A 144 3.04 -0.70 -22.58
C LYS A 144 2.10 -0.18 -23.69
N GLU A 145 2.01 1.14 -23.85
CA GLU A 145 1.21 1.78 -24.91
C GLU A 145 1.74 1.40 -26.32
N ARG A 146 3.06 1.42 -26.51
CA ARG A 146 3.68 1.02 -27.80
C ARG A 146 3.50 -0.45 -28.12
N LEU A 147 3.65 -1.32 -27.12
CA LEU A 147 3.42 -2.76 -27.29
C LEU A 147 1.98 -3.07 -27.66
N GLY A 148 1.01 -2.32 -27.11
CA GLY A 148 -0.42 -2.51 -27.42
C GLY A 148 -0.82 -2.08 -28.84
N VAL A 149 -0.03 -1.22 -29.48
CA VAL A 149 -0.29 -0.71 -30.84
C VAL A 149 0.56 -1.41 -31.90
N ALA A 150 1.61 -2.12 -31.49
CA ALA A 150 2.56 -2.72 -32.40
C ALA A 150 2.04 -4.03 -33.00
N GLU A 151 1.85 -4.06 -34.31
CA GLU A 151 1.43 -5.25 -35.09
C GLU A 151 2.61 -6.14 -35.52
N SER A 152 3.87 -5.82 -35.19
CA SER A 152 5.02 -6.51 -35.77
C SER A 152 5.82 -7.34 -34.79
N GLU A 153 6.14 -8.59 -35.19
CA GLU A 153 7.04 -9.50 -34.52
C GLU A 153 8.53 -9.06 -34.52
N GLN A 154 8.85 -7.90 -35.12
CA GLN A 154 10.22 -7.42 -35.34
C GLN A 154 10.63 -6.23 -34.45
N LEU A 155 9.90 -5.95 -33.37
CA LEU A 155 10.24 -4.87 -32.45
C LEU A 155 11.48 -5.22 -31.61
N MET A 156 12.47 -4.34 -31.66
CA MET A 156 13.65 -4.43 -30.80
C MET A 156 13.41 -3.60 -29.51
N PRO A 157 14.02 -3.99 -28.38
CA PRO A 157 13.89 -3.23 -27.13
C PRO A 157 14.25 -1.75 -27.26
N GLN A 158 15.17 -1.41 -28.14
CA GLN A 158 15.62 -0.04 -28.44
C GLN A 158 14.51 0.83 -29.05
N ASP A 159 13.55 0.22 -29.77
CA ASP A 159 12.43 0.93 -30.38
C ASP A 159 11.34 1.27 -29.35
N LEU A 160 11.31 0.53 -28.26
CA LEU A 160 10.33 0.67 -27.19
C LEU A 160 10.77 1.62 -26.09
N VAL A 161 12.05 1.58 -25.72
CA VAL A 161 12.58 2.32 -24.57
C VAL A 161 13.05 3.72 -24.99
N ASN A 162 12.58 4.73 -24.25
CA ASN A 162 13.00 6.12 -24.43
C ASN A 162 13.46 6.71 -23.08
N ALA A 163 14.66 7.26 -23.05
CA ALA A 163 15.24 7.87 -21.84
C ALA A 163 14.71 9.29 -21.54
N LYS A 164 14.02 9.95 -22.50
CA LYS A 164 13.52 11.32 -22.30
C LYS A 164 12.63 11.52 -21.08
N PRO A 165 11.68 10.63 -20.75
CA PRO A 165 10.85 10.77 -19.56
C PRO A 165 11.65 10.75 -18.25
N VAL A 166 12.71 9.92 -18.18
CA VAL A 166 13.60 9.87 -17.01
C VAL A 166 14.41 11.18 -16.91
N ALA A 167 14.99 11.62 -18.02
CA ALA A 167 15.74 12.88 -18.05
C ALA A 167 14.87 14.09 -17.68
N ALA A 168 13.61 14.12 -18.13
CA ALA A 168 12.65 15.13 -17.75
C ALA A 168 12.33 15.10 -16.25
N ALA A 169 12.06 13.91 -15.69
CA ALA A 169 11.78 13.75 -14.28
C ALA A 169 12.97 14.20 -13.39
N ILE A 170 14.22 13.90 -13.80
CA ILE A 170 15.40 14.34 -13.08
C ILE A 170 15.58 15.88 -13.17
N LYS A 171 15.20 16.50 -14.28
CA LYS A 171 15.24 17.96 -14.41
C LYS A 171 14.18 18.68 -13.58
N GLU A 172 13.07 18.02 -13.27
CA GLU A 172 12.02 18.52 -12.37
C GLU A 172 12.46 18.51 -10.89
N PHE A 173 13.49 17.69 -10.52
CA PHE A 173 14.06 17.60 -9.18
C PHE A 173 14.93 18.80 -8.81
#